data_73df648d5ba726c44b278dcb6f5b6d96
#
_entry.id   73df648d5ba726c44b278dcb6f5b6d96
#
_cell.length_a   1.000
_cell.length_b   1.000
_cell.length_c   1.000
_cell.angle_alpha   90.00
_cell.angle_beta   90.00
_cell.angle_gamma   90.00
#
_symmetry.space_group_name_H-M   'P 1'
#
loop_
_entity.id
_entity.type
_entity.pdbx_description
1 polymer ?
#
loop_
_entity_poly.entity_id
_entity_poly.type
_entity_poly.pdbx_seq_one_letter_code
_entity_poly.pdbx_strand_id
1 'polypeptide(L)'
;GWLSSLHLSREYISYSEGNGLSSSICSYHKATLGLIKDGGLSRPLGAAISSHICDGGVGVANFFKRKYGTDTFVLNVPFDRNTINKNYLIEQYRNLVTWIENYNGKKLEDNKIREALELSNKTRELWLKVLAFRKGNPVVPGRYMLRNLFGATFLFGSQFGYEVVKAYHDEMFERYEEVKEDSVPKKHKRILWIHFAPLYNNSLLEYLENELGCCIVFDITGHIYWPEYDTQKPLESLAERASSHFYFGEAEERNQLYAQIIRDYNIDGVIHMMHNGCRAIPGASWQVRDVADQLNVPYLELSGDCIDPRGFSEGQMKLRLEAFKETVWRK
;
A
#
# COMPACT_ATOMS: atom_id res chain seq x y z
N GLY A 1 -10.52 -1.57 -0.68
CA GLY A 1 -10.11 -2.52 0.34
C GLY A 1 -11.24 -2.85 1.27
N TRP A 2 -11.73 -1.88 2.03
CA TRP A 2 -12.81 -2.07 3.02
C TRP A 2 -14.08 -2.74 2.45
N LEU A 3 -14.57 -2.29 1.30
CA LEU A 3 -15.71 -2.93 0.63
C LEU A 3 -15.47 -4.39 0.28
N SER A 4 -14.25 -4.75 -0.08
CA SER A 4 -13.89 -6.12 -0.43
C SER A 4 -13.94 -7.03 0.78
N SER A 5 -13.41 -6.59 1.92
CA SER A 5 -13.49 -7.34 3.18
C SER A 5 -14.91 -7.51 3.71
N LEU A 6 -15.84 -6.61 3.34
CA LEU A 6 -17.27 -6.72 3.64
C LEU A 6 -18.07 -7.49 2.58
N HIS A 7 -17.43 -8.13 1.60
CA HIS A 7 -18.07 -8.86 0.49
C HIS A 7 -18.94 -8.01 -0.44
N LEU A 8 -18.84 -6.68 -0.37
CA LEU A 8 -19.65 -5.76 -1.15
C LEU A 8 -19.03 -5.36 -2.49
N SER A 9 -17.74 -5.60 -2.69
CA SER A 9 -16.99 -5.13 -3.86
C SER A 9 -17.59 -5.62 -5.19
N ARG A 10 -18.03 -6.87 -5.25
CA ARG A 10 -18.62 -7.45 -6.47
C ARG A 10 -19.82 -6.64 -6.98
N GLU A 11 -20.71 -6.26 -6.09
CA GLU A 11 -21.93 -5.51 -6.44
C GLU A 11 -21.59 -4.12 -6.98
N TYR A 12 -20.70 -3.40 -6.30
CA TYR A 12 -20.28 -2.06 -6.70
C TYR A 12 -19.48 -2.05 -8.00
N ILE A 13 -18.63 -3.06 -8.20
CA ILE A 13 -17.89 -3.24 -9.45
C ILE A 13 -18.87 -3.51 -10.60
N SER A 14 -19.82 -4.43 -10.43
CA SER A 14 -20.84 -4.74 -11.45
C SER A 14 -21.69 -3.52 -11.80
N TYR A 15 -22.04 -2.70 -10.82
CA TYR A 15 -22.75 -1.44 -11.06
C TYR A 15 -21.92 -0.48 -11.92
N SER A 16 -20.64 -0.32 -11.62
CA SER A 16 -19.76 0.56 -12.38
C SER A 16 -19.57 0.08 -13.81
N GLU A 17 -19.40 -1.23 -14.01
CA GLU A 17 -19.30 -1.85 -15.35
C GLU A 17 -20.61 -1.67 -16.14
N GLY A 18 -21.76 -1.87 -15.51
CA GLY A 18 -23.07 -1.63 -16.10
C GLY A 18 -23.33 -0.15 -16.46
N ASN A 19 -22.61 0.78 -15.86
CA ASN A 19 -22.63 2.22 -16.19
C ASN A 19 -21.52 2.64 -17.16
N GLY A 20 -20.91 1.71 -17.87
CA GLY A 20 -20.01 1.96 -18.97
C GLY A 20 -18.52 2.00 -18.62
N LEU A 21 -18.10 1.60 -17.41
CA LEU A 21 -16.69 1.42 -17.14
C LEU A 21 -16.20 0.09 -17.73
N SER A 22 -15.04 0.12 -18.36
CA SER A 22 -14.43 -1.10 -18.91
C SER A 22 -14.07 -2.09 -17.80
N SER A 23 -14.27 -3.39 -18.07
CA SER A 23 -13.83 -4.48 -17.18
C SER A 23 -12.31 -4.49 -16.96
N SER A 24 -11.53 -3.95 -17.89
CA SER A 24 -10.07 -3.86 -17.81
C SER A 24 -9.54 -2.75 -16.88
N ILE A 25 -10.42 -1.86 -16.38
CA ILE A 25 -10.02 -0.86 -15.39
C ILE A 25 -9.83 -1.53 -14.03
N CYS A 26 -8.82 -1.05 -13.30
CA CYS A 26 -8.53 -1.50 -11.94
C CYS A 26 -9.79 -1.54 -11.06
N SER A 27 -10.04 -2.67 -10.42
CA SER A 27 -11.24 -2.91 -9.62
C SER A 27 -11.33 -2.03 -8.37
N TYR A 28 -10.21 -1.49 -7.87
CA TYR A 28 -10.23 -0.43 -6.84
C TYR A 28 -11.03 0.78 -7.32
N HIS A 29 -10.76 1.25 -8.54
CA HIS A 29 -11.45 2.39 -9.12
C HIS A 29 -12.92 2.08 -9.40
N LYS A 30 -13.22 0.89 -9.94
CA LYS A 30 -14.59 0.44 -10.17
C LYS A 30 -15.39 0.36 -8.87
N ALA A 31 -14.83 -0.25 -7.83
CA ALA A 31 -15.49 -0.34 -6.52
C ALA A 31 -15.73 1.04 -5.89
N THR A 32 -14.75 1.97 -5.99
CA THR A 32 -14.90 3.34 -5.49
C THR A 32 -16.02 4.09 -6.21
N LEU A 33 -16.08 3.99 -7.53
CA LEU A 33 -17.15 4.63 -8.32
C LEU A 33 -18.51 3.99 -8.06
N GLY A 34 -18.55 2.69 -7.81
CA GLY A 34 -19.79 1.96 -7.49
C GLY A 34 -20.42 2.35 -6.17
N LEU A 35 -19.64 2.85 -5.20
CA LEU A 35 -20.14 3.32 -3.90
C LEU A 35 -21.22 4.41 -4.00
N ILE A 36 -21.32 5.09 -5.13
CA ILE A 36 -22.30 6.14 -5.38
C ILE A 36 -23.71 5.55 -5.62
N LYS A 37 -23.80 4.27 -5.99
CA LYS A 37 -25.05 3.57 -6.28
C LYS A 37 -26.11 3.75 -5.18
N ASP A 38 -25.70 3.55 -3.92
CA ASP A 38 -26.62 3.47 -2.79
C ASP A 38 -26.55 4.71 -1.88
N GLY A 39 -25.97 5.82 -2.36
CA GLY A 39 -25.69 6.97 -1.50
C GLY A 39 -24.66 6.66 -0.40
N GLY A 40 -23.95 5.55 -0.49
CA GLY A 40 -22.93 5.10 0.46
C GLY A 40 -21.70 6.01 0.52
N LEU A 41 -21.48 6.79 -0.55
CA LEU A 41 -20.87 8.10 -0.50
C LEU A 41 -22.03 9.05 -0.84
N SER A 42 -22.51 9.79 0.13
CA SER A 42 -23.25 11.01 -0.16
C SER A 42 -22.44 11.71 -1.26
N ARG A 43 -23.11 12.07 -2.37
CA ARG A 43 -22.51 12.70 -3.56
C ARG A 43 -21.34 13.58 -3.09
N PRO A 44 -20.09 13.24 -3.42
CA PRO A 44 -18.97 13.99 -2.89
C PRO A 44 -19.08 15.40 -3.44
N LEU A 45 -19.17 16.36 -2.55
CA LEU A 45 -19.27 17.78 -2.91
C LEU A 45 -17.94 18.25 -3.51
N GLY A 46 -16.81 17.68 -3.06
CA GLY A 46 -15.46 17.89 -3.58
C GLY A 46 -14.61 16.64 -3.49
N ALA A 47 -13.63 16.49 -4.35
CA ALA A 47 -12.69 15.40 -4.33
C ALA A 47 -11.26 15.89 -4.66
N ALA A 48 -10.32 15.67 -3.75
CA ALA A 48 -8.91 15.83 -4.03
C ALA A 48 -8.29 14.46 -4.35
N ILE A 49 -7.63 14.36 -5.49
CA ILE A 49 -7.03 13.11 -5.98
C ILE A 49 -5.59 13.39 -6.39
N SER A 50 -4.69 12.49 -6.00
CA SER A 50 -3.30 12.55 -6.45
C SER A 50 -3.09 11.71 -7.71
N SER A 51 -2.30 12.22 -8.66
CA SER A 51 -1.77 11.44 -9.79
C SER A 51 -0.62 10.52 -9.36
N HIS A 52 -0.42 10.37 -8.07
CA HIS A 52 0.80 9.88 -7.43
C HIS A 52 1.30 8.53 -7.98
N ILE A 53 0.49 7.52 -8.11
CA ILE A 53 0.98 6.19 -8.51
C ILE A 53 0.46 5.78 -9.88
N CYS A 54 -0.76 6.16 -10.24
CA CYS A 54 -1.36 5.78 -11.51
C CYS A 54 -2.36 6.79 -12.04
N ASP A 55 -2.52 6.80 -13.36
CA ASP A 55 -3.46 7.63 -14.11
C ASP A 55 -4.95 7.29 -13.83
N GLY A 56 -5.22 6.11 -13.29
CA GLY A 56 -6.57 5.68 -12.93
C GLY A 56 -7.26 6.61 -11.92
N GLY A 57 -6.51 7.17 -10.97
CA GLY A 57 -7.02 8.17 -10.02
C GLY A 57 -7.51 9.44 -10.72
N VAL A 58 -6.78 9.93 -11.71
CA VAL A 58 -7.18 11.08 -12.53
C VAL A 58 -8.45 10.76 -13.33
N GLY A 59 -8.56 9.54 -13.84
CA GLY A 59 -9.78 9.04 -14.51
C GLY A 59 -11.00 9.07 -13.59
N VAL A 60 -10.83 8.67 -12.32
CA VAL A 60 -11.90 8.75 -11.29
C VAL A 60 -12.31 10.20 -11.03
N ALA A 61 -11.36 11.13 -10.87
CA ALA A 61 -11.67 12.55 -10.69
C ALA A 61 -12.49 13.11 -11.86
N ASN A 62 -12.07 12.82 -13.09
CA ASN A 62 -12.76 13.25 -14.29
C ASN A 62 -14.18 12.66 -14.40
N PHE A 63 -14.36 11.39 -13.98
CA PHE A 63 -15.68 10.78 -13.94
C PHE A 63 -16.61 11.53 -12.96
N PHE A 64 -16.14 11.81 -11.74
CA PHE A 64 -16.91 12.56 -10.74
C PHE A 64 -17.30 13.95 -11.26
N LYS A 65 -16.32 14.66 -11.84
CA LYS A 65 -16.56 16.00 -12.41
C LYS A 65 -17.62 15.97 -13.51
N ARG A 66 -17.49 15.05 -14.47
CA ARG A 66 -18.41 14.99 -15.63
C ARG A 66 -19.81 14.50 -15.25
N LYS A 67 -19.91 13.48 -14.42
CA LYS A 67 -21.19 12.82 -14.13
C LYS A 67 -21.99 13.54 -13.05
N TYR A 68 -21.30 14.12 -12.06
CA TYR A 68 -21.95 14.69 -10.87
C TYR A 68 -21.68 16.18 -10.66
N GLY A 69 -20.88 16.80 -11.51
CA GLY A 69 -20.46 18.19 -11.32
C GLY A 69 -19.63 18.41 -10.07
N THR A 70 -18.98 17.35 -9.56
CA THR A 70 -18.15 17.43 -8.35
C THR A 70 -16.96 18.33 -8.61
N ASP A 71 -16.69 19.30 -7.72
CA ASP A 71 -15.46 20.06 -7.76
C ASP A 71 -14.28 19.13 -7.45
N THR A 72 -13.25 19.16 -8.29
CA THR A 72 -12.13 18.22 -8.18
C THR A 72 -10.79 18.94 -8.26
N PHE A 73 -9.91 18.60 -7.35
CA PHE A 73 -8.51 19.02 -7.39
C PHE A 73 -7.63 17.80 -7.72
N VAL A 74 -6.72 17.93 -8.67
CA VAL A 74 -5.74 16.90 -8.98
C VAL A 74 -4.36 17.38 -8.54
N LEU A 75 -3.82 16.75 -7.50
CA LEU A 75 -2.43 16.96 -7.08
C LEU A 75 -1.54 16.24 -8.09
N ASN A 76 -0.91 16.99 -8.97
CA ASN A 76 -0.03 16.44 -9.98
C ASN A 76 1.39 16.26 -9.43
N VAL A 77 1.82 15.00 -9.28
CA VAL A 77 3.15 14.65 -8.78
C VAL A 77 4.07 14.34 -9.97
N PRO A 78 5.12 15.13 -10.21
CA PRO A 78 6.08 14.87 -11.26
C PRO A 78 6.83 13.55 -11.04
N PHE A 79 7.18 12.88 -12.14
CA PHE A 79 7.93 11.63 -12.07
C PHE A 79 9.40 11.86 -11.66
N ASP A 80 10.04 12.88 -12.21
CA ASP A 80 11.43 13.21 -11.91
C ASP A 80 11.57 14.01 -10.62
N ARG A 81 12.58 13.68 -9.80
CA ARG A 81 12.85 14.30 -8.48
C ARG A 81 13.83 15.48 -8.55
N ASN A 82 13.82 16.27 -9.60
CA ASN A 82 14.69 17.43 -9.71
C ASN A 82 14.14 18.65 -8.94
N THR A 83 14.98 19.67 -8.74
CA THR A 83 14.64 20.88 -7.97
C THR A 83 13.44 21.64 -8.53
N ILE A 84 13.31 21.72 -9.86
CA ILE A 84 12.20 22.40 -10.53
C ILE A 84 10.88 21.70 -10.19
N ASN A 85 10.86 20.38 -10.29
CA ASN A 85 9.70 19.56 -10.01
C ASN A 85 9.34 19.58 -8.52
N LYS A 86 10.33 19.68 -7.62
CA LYS A 86 10.09 19.86 -6.19
C LYS A 86 9.39 21.19 -5.89
N ASN A 87 9.85 22.28 -6.46
CA ASN A 87 9.21 23.60 -6.30
C ASN A 87 7.79 23.63 -6.89
N TYR A 88 7.61 23.01 -8.05
CA TYR A 88 6.29 22.83 -8.66
C TYR A 88 5.34 22.07 -7.70
N LEU A 89 5.80 20.98 -7.10
CA LEU A 89 5.00 20.17 -6.20
C LEU A 89 4.64 20.92 -4.91
N ILE A 90 5.55 21.72 -4.35
CA ILE A 90 5.27 22.61 -3.21
C ILE A 90 4.14 23.58 -3.57
N GLU A 91 4.18 24.16 -4.78
CA GLU A 91 3.12 25.06 -5.23
C GLU A 91 1.78 24.33 -5.43
N GLN A 92 1.80 23.08 -5.89
CA GLN A 92 0.59 22.24 -5.95
C GLN A 92 -0.02 22.02 -4.56
N TYR A 93 0.80 21.85 -3.50
CA TYR A 93 0.29 21.77 -2.13
C TYR A 93 -0.30 23.09 -1.64
N ARG A 94 0.29 24.24 -1.97
CA ARG A 94 -0.31 25.55 -1.67
C ARG A 94 -1.66 25.73 -2.33
N ASN A 95 -1.76 25.35 -3.60
CA ASN A 95 -3.01 25.37 -4.36
C ASN A 95 -4.06 24.42 -3.77
N LEU A 96 -3.66 23.24 -3.30
CA LEU A 96 -4.53 22.31 -2.60
C LEU A 96 -5.07 22.90 -1.30
N VAL A 97 -4.22 23.55 -0.50
CA VAL A 97 -4.65 24.25 0.73
C VAL A 97 -5.68 25.32 0.39
N THR A 98 -5.38 26.18 -0.59
CA THR A 98 -6.30 27.22 -1.05
C THR A 98 -7.64 26.64 -1.55
N TRP A 99 -7.59 25.55 -2.29
CA TRP A 99 -8.80 24.86 -2.76
C TRP A 99 -9.62 24.31 -1.59
N ILE A 100 -8.99 23.68 -0.58
CA ILE A 100 -9.67 23.17 0.63
C ILE A 100 -10.31 24.32 1.42
N GLU A 101 -9.59 25.42 1.61
CA GLU A 101 -10.08 26.61 2.32
C GLU A 101 -11.31 27.22 1.65
N ASN A 102 -11.25 27.41 0.34
CA ASN A 102 -12.37 27.95 -0.44
C ASN A 102 -13.57 27.00 -0.39
N TYR A 103 -13.32 25.69 -0.44
CA TYR A 103 -14.36 24.68 -0.39
C TYR A 103 -15.07 24.63 0.98
N ASN A 104 -14.30 24.70 2.06
CA ASN A 104 -14.83 24.60 3.43
C ASN A 104 -15.26 25.96 4.01
N GLY A 105 -14.91 27.07 3.37
CA GLY A 105 -15.15 28.43 3.89
C GLY A 105 -14.35 28.75 5.16
N LYS A 106 -13.29 28.00 5.44
CA LYS A 106 -12.45 28.17 6.65
C LYS A 106 -10.97 28.19 6.27
N LYS A 107 -10.21 29.05 6.92
CA LYS A 107 -8.76 29.08 6.79
C LYS A 107 -8.13 27.90 7.54
N LEU A 108 -7.12 27.31 6.94
CA LEU A 108 -6.31 26.28 7.57
C LEU A 108 -5.31 26.94 8.52
N GLU A 109 -5.37 26.58 9.78
CA GLU A 109 -4.43 27.06 10.79
C GLU A 109 -3.10 26.34 10.67
N ASP A 110 -1.99 27.08 10.60
CA ASP A 110 -0.64 26.51 10.45
C ASP A 110 -0.28 25.50 11.55
N ASN A 111 -0.76 25.73 12.78
CA ASN A 111 -0.54 24.82 13.88
C ASN A 111 -1.20 23.45 13.64
N LYS A 112 -2.34 23.39 12.95
CA LYS A 112 -3.03 22.12 12.67
C LYS A 112 -2.25 21.22 11.71
N ILE A 113 -1.59 21.81 10.71
CA ILE A 113 -0.70 21.06 9.84
C ILE A 113 0.49 20.53 10.65
N ARG A 114 1.12 21.39 11.47
CA ARG A 114 2.25 20.99 12.31
C ARG A 114 1.90 19.86 13.27
N GLU A 115 0.80 20.01 14.01
CA GLU A 115 0.28 18.96 14.91
C GLU A 115 0.10 17.62 14.19
N ALA A 116 -0.48 17.63 12.98
CA ALA A 116 -0.68 16.42 12.18
C ALA A 116 0.66 15.83 11.72
N LEU A 117 1.64 16.64 11.33
CA LEU A 117 2.97 16.14 10.94
C LEU A 117 3.76 15.58 12.12
N GLU A 118 3.69 16.22 13.30
CA GLU A 118 4.30 15.70 14.53
C GLU A 118 3.71 14.35 14.91
N LEU A 119 2.39 14.22 14.84
CA LEU A 119 1.71 12.95 15.10
C LEU A 119 2.07 11.90 14.06
N SER A 120 2.20 12.28 12.80
CA SER A 120 2.67 11.41 11.73
C SER A 120 4.11 10.93 11.99
N ASN A 121 5.01 11.79 12.46
CA ASN A 121 6.38 11.41 12.82
C ASN A 121 6.40 10.40 13.97
N LYS A 122 5.61 10.62 15.01
CA LYS A 122 5.46 9.67 16.14
C LYS A 122 4.94 8.30 15.63
N THR A 123 3.94 8.32 14.77
CA THR A 123 3.37 7.10 14.18
C THR A 123 4.40 6.37 13.31
N ARG A 124 5.17 7.13 12.51
CA ARG A 124 6.25 6.62 11.68
C ARG A 124 7.34 5.94 12.52
N GLU A 125 7.74 6.54 13.62
CA GLU A 125 8.74 5.95 14.54
C GLU A 125 8.29 4.59 15.07
N LEU A 126 7.04 4.49 15.55
CA LEU A 126 6.48 3.22 16.02
C LEU A 126 6.43 2.19 14.90
N TRP A 127 6.04 2.58 13.69
CA TRP A 127 6.00 1.68 12.56
C TRP A 127 7.39 1.17 12.14
N LEU A 128 8.40 2.01 12.18
CA LEU A 128 9.78 1.60 11.93
C LEU A 128 10.28 0.58 12.96
N LYS A 129 9.88 0.72 14.23
CA LYS A 129 10.15 -0.29 15.28
C LYS A 129 9.45 -1.61 14.97
N VAL A 130 8.18 -1.57 14.52
CA VAL A 130 7.45 -2.77 14.05
C VAL A 130 8.20 -3.47 12.92
N LEU A 131 8.66 -2.72 11.92
CA LEU A 131 9.46 -3.28 10.82
C LEU A 131 10.80 -3.85 11.30
N ALA A 132 11.44 -3.22 12.30
CA ALA A 132 12.68 -3.70 12.87
C ALA A 132 12.50 -5.06 13.61
N PHE A 133 11.43 -5.25 14.37
CA PHE A 133 11.12 -6.54 14.99
C PHE A 133 11.01 -7.67 13.95
N ARG A 134 10.51 -7.37 12.77
CA ARG A 134 10.35 -8.37 11.69
C ARG A 134 11.66 -8.75 11.00
N LYS A 135 12.73 -7.95 11.15
CA LYS A 135 14.08 -8.33 10.68
C LYS A 135 14.61 -9.53 11.47
N GLY A 136 14.33 -9.59 12.76
CA GLY A 136 14.64 -10.70 13.64
C GLY A 136 13.68 -11.86 13.46
N ASN A 137 13.16 -12.34 14.57
CA ASN A 137 12.20 -13.44 14.61
C ASN A 137 10.77 -12.90 14.56
N PRO A 138 9.99 -13.10 13.49
CA PRO A 138 8.64 -12.56 13.40
C PRO A 138 7.70 -13.33 14.34
N VAL A 139 7.34 -12.72 15.46
CA VAL A 139 6.45 -13.31 16.48
C VAL A 139 4.95 -13.20 16.12
N VAL A 140 4.63 -12.40 15.12
CA VAL A 140 3.26 -12.21 14.61
C VAL A 140 3.23 -12.53 13.12
N PRO A 141 2.25 -13.33 12.65
CA PRO A 141 2.09 -13.65 11.24
C PRO A 141 1.97 -12.39 10.36
N GLY A 142 2.65 -12.39 9.21
CA GLY A 142 2.68 -11.24 8.31
C GLY A 142 1.35 -10.93 7.64
N ARG A 143 0.46 -11.94 7.53
CA ARG A 143 -0.90 -11.75 6.99
C ARG A 143 -1.71 -10.69 7.75
N TYR A 144 -1.49 -10.54 9.06
CA TYR A 144 -2.17 -9.49 9.83
C TYR A 144 -1.69 -8.10 9.44
N MET A 145 -0.39 -7.94 9.18
CA MET A 145 0.16 -6.70 8.69
C MET A 145 -0.41 -6.34 7.31
N LEU A 146 -0.41 -7.28 6.36
CA LEU A 146 -0.97 -7.07 5.03
C LEU A 146 -2.46 -6.71 5.02
N ARG A 147 -3.27 -7.34 5.87
CA ARG A 147 -4.73 -7.13 5.88
C ARG A 147 -5.17 -5.93 6.69
N ASN A 148 -4.57 -5.72 7.85
CA ASN A 148 -5.10 -4.79 8.85
C ASN A 148 -4.34 -3.47 8.88
N LEU A 149 -3.03 -3.47 8.73
CA LEU A 149 -2.20 -2.29 8.91
C LEU A 149 -1.93 -1.50 7.63
N PHE A 150 -2.20 -2.08 6.46
CA PHE A 150 -2.25 -1.31 5.23
C PHE A 150 -3.19 -0.09 5.37
N GLY A 151 -4.36 -0.28 5.99
CA GLY A 151 -5.28 0.83 6.30
C GLY A 151 -4.70 1.87 7.25
N ALA A 152 -3.87 1.46 8.22
CA ALA A 152 -3.30 2.38 9.19
C ALA A 152 -2.31 3.38 8.56
N THR A 153 -1.57 2.99 7.51
CA THR A 153 -0.63 3.89 6.83
C THR A 153 -1.32 5.09 6.16
N PHE A 154 -2.58 4.97 5.79
CA PHE A 154 -3.38 6.08 5.27
C PHE A 154 -3.88 7.04 6.37
N LEU A 155 -3.78 6.64 7.62
CA LEU A 155 -4.28 7.40 8.78
C LEU A 155 -3.16 8.13 9.53
N PHE A 156 -1.92 8.10 9.02
CA PHE A 156 -0.80 8.85 9.59
C PHE A 156 -1.15 10.34 9.68
N GLY A 157 -0.85 10.93 10.82
CA GLY A 157 -1.25 12.31 11.13
C GLY A 157 -2.61 12.44 11.82
N SER A 158 -3.33 11.33 12.02
CA SER A 158 -4.55 11.28 12.83
C SER A 158 -4.29 10.58 14.16
N GLN A 159 -5.00 11.01 15.22
CA GLN A 159 -4.93 10.36 16.54
C GLN A 159 -5.32 8.88 16.47
N PHE A 160 -6.36 8.57 15.71
CA PHE A 160 -6.80 7.18 15.51
C PHE A 160 -5.70 6.31 14.86
N GLY A 161 -5.03 6.83 13.82
CA GLY A 161 -3.93 6.10 13.17
C GLY A 161 -2.76 5.86 14.12
N TYR A 162 -2.42 6.85 14.94
CA TYR A 162 -1.39 6.71 15.97
C TYR A 162 -1.75 5.61 16.98
N GLU A 163 -2.96 5.62 17.51
CA GLU A 163 -3.43 4.64 18.49
C GLU A 163 -3.43 3.21 17.94
N VAL A 164 -3.88 3.02 16.70
CA VAL A 164 -3.86 1.72 16.03
C VAL A 164 -2.43 1.20 15.86
N VAL A 165 -1.51 2.04 15.37
CA VAL A 165 -0.12 1.63 15.19
C VAL A 165 0.57 1.40 16.53
N LYS A 166 0.25 2.23 17.54
CA LYS A 166 0.78 2.04 18.90
C LYS A 166 0.33 0.73 19.52
N ALA A 167 -0.95 0.41 19.45
CA ALA A 167 -1.48 -0.85 19.98
C ALA A 167 -0.81 -2.08 19.32
N TYR A 168 -0.61 -2.01 18.00
CA TYR A 168 0.09 -3.08 17.29
C TYR A 168 1.58 -3.18 17.65
N HIS A 169 2.24 -2.03 17.81
CA HIS A 169 3.64 -1.99 18.27
C HIS A 169 3.78 -2.61 19.67
N ASP A 170 2.90 -2.21 20.59
CA ASP A 170 2.97 -2.66 21.99
C ASP A 170 2.70 -4.17 22.09
N GLU A 171 1.69 -4.69 21.36
CA GLU A 171 1.43 -6.13 21.28
C GLU A 171 2.61 -6.90 20.69
N MET A 172 3.24 -6.38 19.62
CA MET A 172 4.43 -7.01 19.05
C MET A 172 5.60 -7.01 20.01
N PHE A 173 5.80 -5.90 20.73
CA PHE A 173 6.88 -5.77 21.71
C PHE A 173 6.69 -6.76 22.85
N GLU A 174 5.50 -6.85 23.44
CA GLU A 174 5.17 -7.80 24.50
C GLU A 174 5.44 -9.25 24.05
N ARG A 175 4.95 -9.63 22.87
CA ARG A 175 5.19 -10.97 22.31
C ARG A 175 6.67 -11.23 22.03
N TYR A 176 7.42 -10.22 21.62
CA TYR A 176 8.85 -10.35 21.37
C TYR A 176 9.64 -10.57 22.66
N GLU A 177 9.26 -9.88 23.76
CA GLU A 177 9.88 -10.06 25.07
C GLU A 177 9.52 -11.41 25.73
N GLU A 178 8.30 -11.93 25.47
CA GLU A 178 7.84 -13.23 25.98
C GLU A 178 8.53 -14.41 25.28
N VAL A 179 8.92 -14.24 24.03
CA VAL A 179 9.55 -15.28 23.24
C VAL A 179 11.03 -15.36 23.57
N LYS A 180 11.43 -16.32 24.39
CA LYS A 180 12.84 -16.65 24.56
C LYS A 180 13.41 -17.08 23.21
N GLU A 181 14.62 -16.64 22.90
CA GLU A 181 15.33 -16.84 21.60
C GLU A 181 15.28 -18.29 21.07
N ASP A 182 15.15 -19.27 21.95
CA ASP A 182 15.10 -20.70 21.63
C ASP A 182 13.69 -21.28 21.38
N SER A 183 12.63 -20.52 21.61
CA SER A 183 11.25 -21.04 21.57
C SER A 183 10.51 -20.82 20.23
N VAL A 184 11.07 -20.04 19.32
CA VAL A 184 10.45 -19.82 18.01
C VAL A 184 10.99 -20.84 17.01
N PRO A 185 10.13 -21.53 16.26
CA PRO A 185 10.58 -22.45 15.22
C PRO A 185 11.47 -21.73 14.20
N LYS A 186 12.77 -21.97 14.21
CA LYS A 186 13.77 -21.43 13.25
C LYS A 186 13.53 -21.90 11.80
N LYS A 187 12.35 -22.48 11.50
CA LYS A 187 12.11 -23.19 10.24
C LYS A 187 11.10 -22.52 9.30
N HIS A 188 10.72 -21.27 9.53
CA HIS A 188 9.87 -20.60 8.56
C HIS A 188 10.72 -19.96 7.46
N LYS A 189 10.34 -20.20 6.21
CA LYS A 189 10.91 -19.50 5.06
C LYS A 189 10.39 -18.07 5.01
N ARG A 190 11.28 -17.12 4.85
CA ARG A 190 11.03 -15.68 4.96
C ARG A 190 10.61 -15.11 3.61
N ILE A 191 9.42 -14.55 3.54
CA ILE A 191 8.82 -14.09 2.29
C ILE A 191 8.72 -12.57 2.26
N LEU A 192 9.19 -12.00 1.14
CA LEU A 192 8.85 -10.65 0.71
C LEU A 192 7.55 -10.72 -0.11
N TRP A 193 6.52 -10.03 0.34
CA TRP A 193 5.27 -9.87 -0.41
C TRP A 193 5.26 -8.53 -1.13
N ILE A 194 4.97 -8.54 -2.42
CA ILE A 194 4.90 -7.33 -3.25
C ILE A 194 3.48 -7.14 -3.73
N HIS A 195 2.98 -5.92 -3.58
CA HIS A 195 1.62 -5.48 -3.85
C HIS A 195 0.60 -5.91 -2.78
N PHE A 196 -0.69 -5.61 -3.03
CA PHE A 196 -1.77 -5.99 -2.14
C PHE A 196 -2.03 -7.50 -2.19
N ALA A 197 -2.41 -8.06 -1.05
CA ALA A 197 -3.04 -9.37 -1.05
C ALA A 197 -4.53 -9.26 -1.44
N PRO A 198 -5.19 -10.36 -1.84
CA PRO A 198 -6.64 -10.38 -1.99
C PRO A 198 -7.33 -9.97 -0.69
N LEU A 199 -8.18 -8.93 -0.75
CA LEU A 199 -8.81 -8.32 0.43
C LEU A 199 -10.20 -8.91 0.76
N TYR A 200 -10.78 -9.71 -0.13
CA TYR A 200 -11.98 -10.49 0.13
C TYR A 200 -11.65 -11.76 0.90
N ASN A 201 -12.69 -12.42 1.44
CA ASN A 201 -12.51 -13.66 2.20
C ASN A 201 -11.89 -14.76 1.32
N ASN A 202 -10.72 -15.23 1.73
CA ASN A 202 -9.97 -16.32 1.13
C ASN A 202 -8.94 -16.83 2.13
N SER A 203 -8.43 -18.04 1.95
CA SER A 203 -7.46 -18.65 2.85
C SER A 203 -6.01 -18.62 2.33
N LEU A 204 -5.71 -17.82 1.30
CA LEU A 204 -4.40 -17.84 0.62
C LEU A 204 -3.22 -17.55 1.56
N LEU A 205 -3.35 -16.49 2.37
CA LEU A 205 -2.28 -16.08 3.28
C LEU A 205 -2.15 -17.04 4.47
N GLU A 206 -3.28 -17.53 5.01
CA GLU A 206 -3.30 -18.56 6.04
C GLU A 206 -2.64 -19.85 5.54
N TYR A 207 -2.95 -20.25 4.31
CA TYR A 207 -2.35 -21.43 3.68
C TYR A 207 -0.83 -21.28 3.54
N LEU A 208 -0.38 -20.12 3.05
CA LEU A 208 1.06 -19.82 2.92
C LEU A 208 1.79 -19.91 4.27
N GLU A 209 1.25 -19.31 5.32
CA GLU A 209 1.94 -19.23 6.61
C GLU A 209 1.75 -20.47 7.49
N ASN A 210 0.54 -21.05 7.54
CA ASN A 210 0.26 -22.14 8.45
C ASN A 210 0.58 -23.52 7.83
N GLU A 211 0.32 -23.72 6.52
CA GLU A 211 0.45 -25.03 5.87
C GLU A 211 1.77 -25.18 5.10
N LEU A 212 2.26 -24.09 4.52
CA LEU A 212 3.48 -24.15 3.73
C LEU A 212 4.74 -23.82 4.53
N GLY A 213 4.61 -23.39 5.80
CA GLY A 213 5.74 -23.05 6.66
C GLY A 213 6.53 -21.81 6.20
N CYS A 214 5.86 -20.89 5.53
CA CYS A 214 6.42 -19.59 5.16
C CYS A 214 5.98 -18.51 6.15
N CYS A 215 6.69 -17.41 6.21
CA CYS A 215 6.29 -16.22 6.97
C CYS A 215 6.52 -14.99 6.13
N ILE A 216 5.49 -14.17 5.93
CA ILE A 216 5.62 -12.88 5.27
C ILE A 216 6.29 -11.92 6.25
N VAL A 217 7.58 -11.68 6.08
CA VAL A 217 8.35 -10.83 7.00
C VAL A 217 8.38 -9.37 6.58
N PHE A 218 8.15 -9.10 5.32
CA PHE A 218 8.04 -7.75 4.78
C PHE A 218 7.01 -7.68 3.65
N ASP A 219 6.21 -6.63 3.64
CA ASP A 219 5.39 -6.25 2.50
C ASP A 219 5.75 -4.84 2.04
N ILE A 220 5.79 -4.65 0.72
CA ILE A 220 6.22 -3.38 0.13
C ILE A 220 5.20 -2.25 0.38
N THR A 221 3.95 -2.57 0.66
CA THR A 221 2.91 -1.56 0.92
C THR A 221 3.06 -0.92 2.30
N GLY A 222 3.68 -1.62 3.23
CA GLY A 222 4.04 -1.12 4.57
C GLY A 222 5.39 -0.41 4.63
N HIS A 223 6.10 -0.29 3.51
CA HIS A 223 7.40 0.38 3.48
C HIS A 223 7.32 1.87 3.75
N ILE A 224 8.10 2.35 4.71
CA ILE A 224 8.29 3.78 4.96
C ILE A 224 9.41 4.31 4.06
N TYR A 225 9.05 4.99 2.99
CA TYR A 225 9.96 5.51 1.97
C TYR A 225 10.30 7.00 2.15
N TRP A 226 9.66 7.68 3.11
CA TRP A 226 9.84 9.11 3.34
C TRP A 226 10.62 9.39 4.63
N PRO A 227 11.39 10.49 4.68
CA PRO A 227 12.09 10.93 5.89
C PRO A 227 11.11 11.44 6.95
N GLU A 228 11.63 11.72 8.14
CA GLU A 228 10.88 12.48 9.15
C GLU A 228 10.51 13.86 8.61
N TYR A 229 9.29 14.30 8.91
CA TYR A 229 8.83 15.61 8.49
C TYR A 229 9.50 16.73 9.29
N ASP A 230 10.02 17.74 8.60
CA ASP A 230 10.35 19.04 9.19
C ASP A 230 9.04 19.83 9.39
N THR A 231 8.59 19.91 10.63
CA THR A 231 7.34 20.60 10.99
C THR A 231 7.40 22.10 10.84
N GLN A 232 8.60 22.68 10.68
CA GLN A 232 8.78 24.10 10.37
C GLN A 232 8.62 24.40 8.87
N LYS A 233 8.69 23.34 8.02
CA LYS A 233 8.53 23.41 6.56
C LYS A 233 7.49 22.38 6.10
N PRO A 234 6.22 22.53 6.51
CA PRO A 234 5.21 21.50 6.33
C PRO A 234 4.93 21.14 4.86
N LEU A 235 4.82 22.13 3.98
CA LEU A 235 4.51 21.87 2.58
C LEU A 235 5.69 21.27 1.81
N GLU A 236 6.90 21.71 2.15
CA GLU A 236 8.13 21.13 1.62
C GLU A 236 8.27 19.66 2.04
N SER A 237 7.97 19.35 3.30
CA SER A 237 7.99 17.98 3.82
C SER A 237 6.94 17.10 3.16
N LEU A 238 5.74 17.60 2.92
CA LEU A 238 4.70 16.88 2.18
C LEU A 238 5.10 16.64 0.71
N ALA A 239 5.71 17.64 0.07
CA ALA A 239 6.24 17.51 -1.28
C ALA A 239 7.38 16.47 -1.34
N GLU A 240 8.28 16.47 -0.36
CA GLU A 240 9.34 15.47 -0.24
C GLU A 240 8.76 14.07 -0.12
N ARG A 241 7.79 13.85 0.78
CA ARG A 241 7.12 12.57 0.89
C ARG A 241 6.51 12.11 -0.42
N ALA A 242 5.77 12.99 -1.10
CA ALA A 242 5.10 12.63 -2.34
C ALA A 242 6.09 12.23 -3.43
N SER A 243 7.19 12.97 -3.60
CA SER A 243 8.21 12.69 -4.59
C SER A 243 9.12 11.51 -4.23
N SER A 244 9.26 11.18 -2.93
CA SER A 244 10.13 10.08 -2.46
C SER A 244 9.56 8.69 -2.69
N HIS A 245 8.31 8.57 -3.18
CA HIS A 245 7.71 7.27 -3.38
C HIS A 245 8.52 6.44 -4.39
N PHE A 246 8.81 5.19 -4.04
CA PHE A 246 9.74 4.32 -4.77
C PHE A 246 9.28 3.93 -6.20
N TYR A 247 8.05 4.27 -6.61
CA TYR A 247 7.60 4.15 -7.98
C TYR A 247 7.95 5.37 -8.85
N PHE A 248 8.47 6.46 -8.26
CA PHE A 248 9.02 7.60 -8.99
C PHE A 248 10.54 7.53 -9.05
N GLY A 249 11.11 8.27 -9.99
CA GLY A 249 12.55 8.27 -10.20
C GLY A 249 13.04 7.06 -11.02
N GLU A 250 14.34 6.85 -11.01
CA GLU A 250 14.97 5.86 -11.84
C GLU A 250 14.72 4.42 -11.38
N ALA A 251 14.71 3.50 -12.33
CA ALA A 251 14.51 2.08 -12.08
C ALA A 251 15.59 1.50 -11.15
N GLU A 252 16.82 2.02 -11.26
CA GLU A 252 17.95 1.57 -10.45
C GLU A 252 17.76 1.82 -8.95
N GLU A 253 17.22 2.97 -8.56
CA GLU A 253 16.92 3.26 -7.15
C GLU A 253 15.93 2.24 -6.56
N ARG A 254 14.94 1.85 -7.34
CA ARG A 254 13.96 0.84 -6.95
C ARG A 254 14.59 -0.55 -6.86
N ASN A 255 15.47 -0.90 -7.79
CA ASN A 255 16.19 -2.17 -7.76
C ASN A 255 17.07 -2.27 -6.52
N GLN A 256 17.77 -1.19 -6.16
CA GLN A 256 18.58 -1.09 -4.95
C GLN A 256 17.72 -1.27 -3.68
N LEU A 257 16.53 -0.66 -3.64
CA LEU A 257 15.58 -0.84 -2.54
C LEU A 257 15.16 -2.30 -2.37
N TYR A 258 14.77 -2.98 -3.45
CA TYR A 258 14.40 -4.39 -3.37
C TYR A 258 15.58 -5.26 -2.94
N ALA A 259 16.76 -5.02 -3.49
CA ALA A 259 17.97 -5.74 -3.10
C ALA A 259 18.33 -5.53 -1.61
N GLN A 260 18.16 -4.30 -1.11
CA GLN A 260 18.37 -4.00 0.31
C GLN A 260 17.35 -4.73 1.19
N ILE A 261 16.06 -4.70 0.86
CA ILE A 261 15.02 -5.40 1.61
C ILE A 261 15.30 -6.90 1.65
N ILE A 262 15.64 -7.51 0.51
CA ILE A 262 15.97 -8.93 0.43
C ILE A 262 17.12 -9.29 1.39
N ARG A 263 18.17 -8.50 1.43
CA ARG A 263 19.32 -8.72 2.32
C ARG A 263 18.98 -8.46 3.78
N ASP A 264 18.38 -7.29 4.07
CA ASP A 264 18.10 -6.83 5.44
C ASP A 264 17.14 -7.74 6.20
N TYR A 265 16.18 -8.34 5.48
CA TYR A 265 15.17 -9.23 6.06
C TYR A 265 15.49 -10.71 5.85
N ASN A 266 16.68 -11.06 5.31
CA ASN A 266 17.06 -12.43 5.01
C ASN A 266 15.95 -13.18 4.24
N ILE A 267 15.51 -12.62 3.11
CA ILE A 267 14.38 -13.14 2.33
C ILE A 267 14.79 -14.45 1.62
N ASP A 268 14.01 -15.50 1.85
CA ASP A 268 14.16 -16.80 1.18
C ASP A 268 13.37 -16.90 -0.12
N GLY A 269 12.34 -16.07 -0.30
CA GLY A 269 11.52 -16.06 -1.50
C GLY A 269 10.70 -14.79 -1.67
N VAL A 270 10.43 -14.41 -2.92
CA VAL A 270 9.64 -13.23 -3.27
C VAL A 270 8.32 -13.68 -3.91
N ILE A 271 7.20 -13.20 -3.38
CA ILE A 271 5.88 -13.36 -3.97
C ILE A 271 5.36 -12.02 -4.44
N HIS A 272 5.09 -11.92 -5.74
CA HIS A 272 4.58 -10.71 -6.36
C HIS A 272 3.13 -10.92 -6.82
N MET A 273 2.18 -10.28 -6.16
CA MET A 273 0.78 -10.32 -6.54
C MET A 273 0.51 -9.35 -7.69
N MET A 274 0.22 -9.90 -8.85
CA MET A 274 -0.08 -9.16 -10.09
C MET A 274 -1.57 -8.85 -10.13
N HIS A 275 -1.95 -7.65 -9.63
CA HIS A 275 -3.35 -7.25 -9.59
C HIS A 275 -3.88 -6.90 -10.99
N ASN A 276 -4.96 -7.54 -11.38
CA ASN A 276 -5.60 -7.32 -12.68
C ASN A 276 -6.07 -5.85 -12.83
N GLY A 277 -5.76 -5.25 -13.97
CA GLY A 277 -6.09 -3.85 -14.26
C GLY A 277 -5.17 -2.81 -13.61
N CYS A 278 -4.20 -3.21 -12.78
CA CYS A 278 -3.15 -2.31 -12.29
C CYS A 278 -2.11 -2.09 -13.40
N ARG A 279 -1.72 -0.85 -13.66
CA ARG A 279 -0.70 -0.52 -14.67
C ARG A 279 0.67 -0.26 -14.04
N ALA A 280 0.67 0.25 -12.81
CA ALA A 280 1.90 0.69 -12.16
C ALA A 280 2.80 -0.48 -11.73
N ILE A 281 2.24 -1.52 -11.13
CA ILE A 281 3.01 -2.58 -10.48
C ILE A 281 3.38 -3.71 -11.43
N PRO A 282 2.45 -4.28 -12.23
CA PRO A 282 2.80 -5.29 -13.21
C PRO A 282 3.83 -4.84 -14.25
N GLY A 283 3.79 -3.56 -14.64
CA GLY A 283 4.74 -3.00 -15.60
C GLY A 283 6.20 -3.03 -15.14
N ALA A 284 6.46 -3.21 -13.86
CA ALA A 284 7.80 -3.29 -13.28
C ALA A 284 8.16 -4.68 -12.74
N SER A 285 7.35 -5.71 -13.01
CA SER A 285 7.56 -7.06 -12.42
C SER A 285 8.88 -7.70 -12.84
N TRP A 286 9.30 -7.49 -14.09
CA TRP A 286 10.56 -7.98 -14.61
C TRP A 286 11.77 -7.45 -13.82
N GLN A 287 11.74 -6.19 -13.36
CA GLN A 287 12.80 -5.60 -12.55
C GLN A 287 12.95 -6.31 -11.21
N VAL A 288 11.84 -6.60 -10.55
CA VAL A 288 11.84 -7.34 -9.27
C VAL A 288 12.39 -8.76 -9.48
N ARG A 289 12.00 -9.42 -10.57
CA ARG A 289 12.50 -10.74 -10.93
C ARG A 289 14.00 -10.72 -11.12
N ASP A 290 14.53 -9.77 -11.92
CA ASP A 290 15.97 -9.64 -12.18
C ASP A 290 16.77 -9.44 -10.88
N VAL A 291 16.26 -8.61 -9.95
CA VAL A 291 16.89 -8.43 -8.64
C VAL A 291 16.87 -9.72 -7.82
N ALA A 292 15.77 -10.45 -7.80
CA ALA A 292 15.65 -11.71 -7.10
C ALA A 292 16.60 -12.77 -7.70
N ASP A 293 16.68 -12.86 -9.02
CA ASP A 293 17.57 -13.78 -9.75
C ASP A 293 19.04 -13.46 -9.48
N GLN A 294 19.45 -12.19 -9.50
CA GLN A 294 20.82 -11.74 -9.17
C GLN A 294 21.23 -12.10 -7.74
N LEU A 295 20.26 -12.13 -6.81
CA LEU A 295 20.48 -12.50 -5.42
C LEU A 295 20.23 -14.00 -5.16
N ASN A 296 19.94 -14.78 -6.21
CA ASN A 296 19.57 -16.18 -6.11
C ASN A 296 18.37 -16.44 -5.19
N VAL A 297 17.38 -15.56 -5.15
CA VAL A 297 16.15 -15.72 -4.39
C VAL A 297 15.02 -16.15 -5.32
N PRO A 298 14.28 -17.26 -5.03
CA PRO A 298 13.13 -17.69 -5.82
C PRO A 298 12.08 -16.58 -5.92
N TYR A 299 11.50 -16.43 -7.12
CA TYR A 299 10.50 -15.42 -7.42
C TYR A 299 9.23 -16.07 -7.99
N LEU A 300 8.07 -15.70 -7.45
CA LEU A 300 6.75 -16.16 -7.89
C LEU A 300 5.84 -14.96 -8.22
N GLU A 301 5.26 -14.96 -9.40
CA GLU A 301 4.12 -14.11 -9.75
C GLU A 301 2.81 -14.83 -9.50
N LEU A 302 1.89 -14.20 -8.77
CA LEU A 302 0.51 -14.63 -8.61
C LEU A 302 -0.41 -13.64 -9.31
N SER A 303 -1.09 -14.04 -10.37
CA SER A 303 -2.00 -13.18 -11.13
C SER A 303 -3.43 -13.33 -10.62
N GLY A 304 -4.09 -12.22 -10.32
CA GLY A 304 -5.46 -12.19 -9.87
C GLY A 304 -5.94 -10.78 -9.55
N ASP A 305 -7.18 -10.67 -9.13
CA ASP A 305 -7.72 -9.39 -8.68
C ASP A 305 -7.74 -9.35 -7.14
N CYS A 306 -7.23 -8.26 -6.55
CA CYS A 306 -7.18 -8.13 -5.10
C CYS A 306 -8.50 -7.65 -4.50
N ILE A 307 -9.44 -7.16 -5.31
CA ILE A 307 -10.71 -6.55 -4.89
C ILE A 307 -11.91 -7.30 -5.44
N ASP A 308 -11.82 -7.78 -6.69
CA ASP A 308 -12.88 -8.49 -7.38
C ASP A 308 -12.71 -10.01 -7.22
N PRO A 309 -13.55 -10.69 -6.44
CA PRO A 309 -13.42 -12.14 -6.25
C PRO A 309 -13.79 -12.95 -7.51
N ARG A 310 -14.42 -12.35 -8.51
CA ARG A 310 -14.84 -13.04 -9.74
C ARG A 310 -13.63 -13.57 -10.56
N GLY A 311 -12.49 -12.91 -10.48
CA GLY A 311 -11.25 -13.27 -11.17
C GLY A 311 -10.26 -14.09 -10.32
N PHE A 312 -10.69 -14.64 -9.19
CA PHE A 312 -9.81 -15.36 -8.26
C PHE A 312 -10.08 -16.85 -8.25
N SER A 313 -9.05 -17.64 -8.50
CA SER A 313 -9.08 -19.09 -8.37
C SER A 313 -8.15 -19.54 -7.24
N GLU A 314 -8.72 -19.74 -6.05
CA GLU A 314 -7.95 -20.11 -4.85
C GLU A 314 -7.15 -21.40 -5.04
N GLY A 315 -7.75 -22.42 -5.69
CA GLY A 315 -7.07 -23.69 -5.95
C GLY A 315 -5.84 -23.54 -6.84
N GLN A 316 -5.94 -22.73 -7.90
CA GLN A 316 -4.77 -22.44 -8.77
C GLN A 316 -3.68 -21.67 -8.02
N MET A 317 -4.06 -20.72 -7.18
CA MET A 317 -3.10 -19.96 -6.39
C MET A 317 -2.36 -20.85 -5.39
N LYS A 318 -3.09 -21.74 -4.69
CA LYS A 318 -2.50 -22.71 -3.76
C LYS A 318 -1.53 -23.64 -4.45
N LEU A 319 -1.90 -24.20 -5.60
CA LEU A 319 -1.03 -25.07 -6.40
C LEU A 319 0.28 -24.35 -6.80
N ARG A 320 0.21 -23.08 -7.17
CA ARG A 320 1.40 -22.28 -7.49
C ARG A 320 2.26 -22.01 -6.27
N LEU A 321 1.66 -21.79 -5.10
CA LEU A 321 2.39 -21.64 -3.84
C LEU A 321 3.07 -22.95 -3.43
N GLU A 322 2.46 -24.11 -3.65
CA GLU A 322 3.07 -25.43 -3.41
C GLU A 322 4.31 -25.63 -4.27
N ALA A 323 4.20 -25.39 -5.56
CA ALA A 323 5.34 -25.48 -6.47
C ALA A 323 6.46 -24.50 -6.10
N PHE A 324 6.11 -23.29 -5.68
CA PHE A 324 7.06 -22.29 -5.20
C PHE A 324 7.74 -22.74 -3.90
N LYS A 325 6.98 -23.30 -2.95
CA LYS A 325 7.53 -23.88 -1.72
C LYS A 325 8.64 -24.87 -2.03
N GLU A 326 8.45 -25.82 -2.94
CA GLU A 326 9.48 -26.78 -3.30
C GLU A 326 10.78 -26.12 -3.74
N THR A 327 10.70 -25.02 -4.47
CA THR A 327 11.86 -24.26 -4.93
C THR A 327 12.57 -23.55 -3.76
N VAL A 328 11.81 -22.93 -2.84
CA VAL A 328 12.34 -22.21 -1.68
C VAL A 328 12.98 -23.15 -0.65
N TRP A 329 12.43 -24.38 -0.47
CA TRP A 329 12.95 -25.34 0.50
C TRP A 329 14.12 -26.17 -0.01
N ARG A 330 14.40 -26.20 -1.32
CA ARG A 330 15.57 -26.87 -1.90
C ARG A 330 16.87 -26.10 -1.69
N LYS A 331 16.77 -24.83 -1.33
CA LYS A 331 17.90 -23.95 -0.98
C LYS A 331 18.08 -23.84 0.53
#